data_3aba24dac696c22f8e4e8ca71ab97b89
#
_entry.id   3aba24dac696c22f8e4e8ca71ab97b89
#
_cell.length_a   1.000
_cell.length_b   1.000
_cell.length_c   1.000
_cell.angle_alpha   90.00
_cell.angle_beta   90.00
_cell.angle_gamma   90.00
#
_symmetry.space_group_name_H-M   'P 1'
#
loop_
_entity.id
_entity.type
_entity.pdbx_description
1 polymer ?
#
loop_
_entity_poly.entity_id
_entity_poly.type
_entity_poly.pdbx_seq_one_letter_code
_entity_poly.pdbx_strand_id
1 'polypeptide(L)'
;MKASRLACLALSLAATGPLRSADSFGDVFEQGTVSLNARLRYEGVQQSNLRAADALTLRTRLGFTTAPWQGLKAMVEAENIVAADGDRYSQAGLNPAATGRAVVADPETSEINQGYFAYTSGKTTATLGRQRLVLDNARFVGDVGWRQNLQTFDAFVVQDKTVDRTTVTYGYLDQINRVFSARHAQGKWASDSHVLHASYTGFAAGTLTGYAYLLDFAQTAAANSCATSGASFAGTQPVNADVTFVYRLELATQSDYGASPLNYSTTYTAVSAGLVMKPGALTLGYEQLGSDHNVGFKTPLATLHAFNGWADLFLATPAAGLQETSVRATANLPEAI
;
A
#
# COMPACT_ATOMS: atom_id res chain seq x y z
N MET A 1 0.79 25.13 9.84
CA MET A 1 -0.35 24.19 9.82
C MET A 1 -0.58 23.68 8.42
N LYS A 2 -0.91 22.42 8.25
CA LYS A 2 -1.33 21.84 6.99
C LYS A 2 -2.77 21.33 7.14
N ALA A 3 -3.66 21.67 6.21
CA ALA A 3 -5.03 21.20 6.14
C ALA A 3 -5.29 20.64 4.73
N SER A 4 -6.00 19.54 4.63
CA SER A 4 -6.37 18.90 3.36
C SER A 4 -7.88 18.71 3.27
N ARG A 5 -8.44 18.92 2.08
CA ARG A 5 -9.83 18.63 1.74
C ARG A 5 -9.84 17.63 0.59
N LEU A 6 -10.70 16.65 0.65
CA LEU A 6 -10.80 15.60 -0.36
C LEU A 6 -12.23 15.40 -0.83
N ALA A 7 -12.37 15.15 -2.14
CA ALA A 7 -13.53 14.53 -2.74
C ALA A 7 -13.07 13.52 -3.80
N CYS A 8 -13.71 12.38 -3.88
CA CYS A 8 -13.35 11.31 -4.81
C CYS A 8 -14.62 10.67 -5.38
N LEU A 9 -14.67 10.51 -6.70
CA LEU A 9 -15.65 9.70 -7.41
C LEU A 9 -14.90 8.64 -8.20
N ALA A 10 -15.24 7.36 -8.01
CA ALA A 10 -14.62 6.26 -8.73
C ALA A 10 -15.68 5.43 -9.46
N LEU A 11 -15.40 5.09 -10.71
CA LEU A 11 -16.14 4.14 -11.52
C LEU A 11 -15.21 2.99 -11.87
N SER A 12 -15.66 1.76 -11.60
CA SER A 12 -14.95 0.55 -12.00
C SER A 12 -15.88 -0.33 -12.81
N LEU A 13 -15.48 -0.63 -14.03
CA LEU A 13 -16.13 -1.57 -14.91
C LEU A 13 -15.17 -2.73 -15.14
N ALA A 14 -15.59 -3.94 -14.81
CA ALA A 14 -14.87 -5.14 -15.16
C ALA A 14 -15.88 -6.09 -15.80
N ALA A 15 -15.49 -6.75 -16.89
CA ALA A 15 -16.25 -7.88 -17.40
C ALA A 15 -16.04 -9.05 -16.41
N THR A 16 -16.97 -9.23 -15.48
CA THR A 16 -16.88 -10.22 -14.41
C THR A 16 -17.57 -11.50 -14.83
N GLY A 17 -16.86 -12.32 -15.61
CA GLY A 17 -17.18 -13.75 -15.71
C GLY A 17 -16.21 -14.55 -14.83
N PRO A 18 -16.56 -15.75 -14.31
CA PRO A 18 -15.56 -16.61 -13.72
C PRO A 18 -14.49 -16.90 -14.78
N LEU A 19 -13.22 -16.64 -14.45
CA LEU A 19 -12.09 -17.00 -15.33
C LEU A 19 -12.14 -18.53 -15.50
N ARG A 20 -12.57 -19.00 -16.68
CA ARG A 20 -12.47 -20.42 -17.06
C ARG A 20 -11.04 -20.69 -17.53
N SER A 21 -10.53 -21.88 -17.28
CA SER A 21 -9.29 -22.32 -17.90
C SER A 21 -9.48 -22.38 -19.41
N ALA A 22 -8.52 -21.86 -20.16
CA ALA A 22 -8.50 -21.95 -21.61
C ALA A 22 -8.19 -23.40 -22.04
N ASP A 23 -8.94 -23.91 -23.00
CA ASP A 23 -8.72 -25.25 -23.57
C ASP A 23 -7.68 -25.24 -24.69
N SER A 24 -7.52 -24.10 -25.35
CA SER A 24 -6.55 -23.87 -26.42
C SER A 24 -5.78 -22.55 -26.22
N PHE A 25 -4.68 -22.36 -26.94
CA PHE A 25 -3.93 -21.10 -26.90
C PHE A 25 -4.75 -19.90 -27.44
N GLY A 26 -5.67 -20.13 -28.37
CA GLY A 26 -6.60 -19.09 -28.84
C GLY A 26 -7.54 -18.60 -27.73
N ASP A 27 -8.08 -19.54 -26.96
CA ASP A 27 -9.01 -19.25 -25.85
C ASP A 27 -8.37 -18.40 -24.75
N VAL A 28 -7.04 -18.42 -24.62
CA VAL A 28 -6.31 -17.58 -23.63
C VAL A 28 -6.66 -16.11 -23.79
N PHE A 29 -6.82 -15.64 -25.00
CA PHE A 29 -7.16 -14.25 -25.31
C PHE A 29 -8.66 -14.03 -25.42
N GLU A 30 -9.40 -14.95 -26.05
CA GLU A 30 -10.85 -14.84 -26.25
C GLU A 30 -11.63 -14.84 -24.93
N GLN A 31 -11.19 -15.64 -23.96
CA GLN A 31 -11.76 -15.74 -22.63
C GLN A 31 -11.06 -14.81 -21.60
N GLY A 32 -10.16 -13.97 -22.07
CA GLY A 32 -9.50 -12.95 -21.24
C GLY A 32 -10.47 -11.88 -20.75
N THR A 33 -10.10 -11.18 -19.72
CA THR A 33 -10.93 -10.14 -19.09
C THR A 33 -10.32 -8.77 -19.31
N VAL A 34 -11.13 -7.84 -19.85
CA VAL A 34 -10.80 -6.41 -19.91
C VAL A 34 -11.33 -5.71 -18.67
N SER A 35 -10.53 -4.87 -18.06
CA SER A 35 -10.93 -4.02 -16.94
C SER A 35 -10.72 -2.55 -17.26
N LEU A 36 -11.68 -1.71 -16.89
CA LEU A 36 -11.59 -0.25 -16.95
C LEU A 36 -11.88 0.31 -15.57
N ASN A 37 -10.99 1.17 -15.08
CA ASN A 37 -11.19 1.90 -13.84
C ASN A 37 -10.90 3.38 -14.06
N ALA A 38 -11.87 4.24 -13.76
CA ALA A 38 -11.72 5.68 -13.81
C ALA A 38 -11.94 6.26 -12.40
N ARG A 39 -11.07 7.17 -11.97
CA ARG A 39 -11.18 7.86 -10.68
C ARG A 39 -10.95 9.37 -10.85
N LEU A 40 -12.02 10.15 -10.68
CA LEU A 40 -11.95 11.60 -10.54
C LEU A 40 -11.69 11.92 -9.06
N ARG A 41 -10.67 12.74 -8.79
CA ARG A 41 -10.25 13.09 -7.45
C ARG A 41 -9.94 14.57 -7.35
N TYR A 42 -10.52 15.22 -6.33
CA TYR A 42 -10.14 16.55 -5.90
C TYR A 42 -9.41 16.49 -4.56
N GLU A 43 -8.27 17.18 -4.47
CA GLU A 43 -7.56 17.40 -3.22
C GLU A 43 -7.13 18.87 -3.10
N GLY A 44 -7.65 19.57 -2.09
CA GLY A 44 -7.22 20.90 -1.70
C GLY A 44 -6.25 20.82 -0.52
N VAL A 45 -5.08 21.46 -0.62
CA VAL A 45 -4.07 21.50 0.47
C VAL A 45 -3.71 22.94 0.79
N GLN A 46 -3.80 23.30 2.06
CA GLN A 46 -3.30 24.55 2.62
C GLN A 46 -2.17 24.24 3.60
N GLN A 47 -1.00 24.85 3.38
CA GLN A 47 0.18 24.65 4.21
C GLN A 47 0.85 26.00 4.46
N SER A 48 1.29 26.25 5.70
CA SER A 48 2.00 27.49 6.06
C SER A 48 3.23 27.69 5.17
N ASN A 49 3.47 28.92 4.75
CA ASN A 49 4.58 29.35 3.90
C ASN A 49 4.55 28.81 2.45
N LEU A 50 3.43 28.20 2.02
CA LEU A 50 3.20 27.79 0.64
C LEU A 50 1.89 28.35 0.11
N ARG A 51 1.80 28.55 -1.21
CA ARG A 51 0.53 28.84 -1.86
C ARG A 51 -0.36 27.59 -1.79
N ALA A 52 -1.66 27.77 -1.65
CA ALA A 52 -2.61 26.68 -1.64
C ALA A 52 -2.52 25.83 -2.93
N ALA A 53 -2.79 24.55 -2.79
CA ALA A 53 -2.92 23.60 -3.89
C ALA A 53 -4.38 23.18 -4.05
N ASP A 54 -4.82 23.09 -5.31
CA ASP A 54 -6.13 22.58 -5.72
C ASP A 54 -5.93 21.61 -6.89
N ALA A 55 -5.86 20.32 -6.58
CA ALA A 55 -5.64 19.26 -7.55
C ALA A 55 -6.98 18.59 -7.93
N LEU A 56 -7.45 18.82 -9.14
CA LEU A 56 -8.54 18.05 -9.76
C LEU A 56 -7.92 17.15 -10.82
N THR A 57 -7.88 15.85 -10.56
CA THR A 57 -7.20 14.86 -11.41
C THR A 57 -8.14 13.73 -11.79
N LEU A 58 -8.01 13.26 -13.03
CA LEU A 58 -8.66 12.06 -13.53
C LEU A 58 -7.60 11.00 -13.81
N ARG A 59 -7.75 9.85 -13.18
CA ARG A 59 -6.99 8.64 -13.50
C ARG A 59 -7.86 7.68 -14.27
N THR A 60 -7.29 7.12 -15.36
CA THR A 60 -7.89 6.03 -16.11
C THR A 60 -6.93 4.87 -16.17
N ARG A 61 -7.38 3.67 -15.83
CA ARG A 61 -6.65 2.41 -16.00
C ARG A 61 -7.40 1.51 -16.94
N LEU A 62 -6.67 0.97 -17.91
CA LEU A 62 -7.16 -0.06 -18.84
C LEU A 62 -6.30 -1.29 -18.68
N GLY A 63 -6.89 -2.39 -18.30
CA GLY A 63 -6.22 -3.65 -18.07
C GLY A 63 -6.75 -4.79 -18.93
N PHE A 64 -5.90 -5.75 -19.21
CA PHE A 64 -6.26 -7.03 -19.81
C PHE A 64 -5.58 -8.16 -19.03
N THR A 65 -6.38 -9.15 -18.64
CA THR A 65 -5.90 -10.37 -17.99
C THR A 65 -6.31 -11.55 -18.85
N THR A 66 -5.35 -12.39 -19.23
CA THR A 66 -5.60 -13.59 -20.00
C THR A 66 -6.40 -14.62 -19.19
N ALA A 67 -7.13 -15.50 -19.86
CA ALA A 67 -7.61 -16.70 -19.22
C ALA A 67 -6.42 -17.59 -18.80
N PRO A 68 -6.50 -18.32 -17.67
CA PRO A 68 -5.45 -19.25 -17.28
C PRO A 68 -5.33 -20.40 -18.28
N TRP A 69 -4.10 -20.71 -18.69
CA TRP A 69 -3.79 -21.86 -19.53
C TRP A 69 -2.71 -22.71 -18.86
N GLN A 70 -3.03 -23.95 -18.51
CA GLN A 70 -2.13 -24.84 -17.76
C GLN A 70 -1.55 -24.19 -16.47
N GLY A 71 -2.35 -23.37 -15.80
CA GLY A 71 -1.96 -22.65 -14.60
C GLY A 71 -1.28 -21.29 -14.85
N LEU A 72 -0.84 -21.00 -16.07
CA LEU A 72 -0.20 -19.73 -16.45
C LEU A 72 -1.26 -18.69 -16.86
N LYS A 73 -1.14 -17.47 -16.36
CA LYS A 73 -1.87 -16.29 -16.82
C LYS A 73 -0.93 -15.08 -16.96
N ALA A 74 -1.29 -14.14 -17.82
CA ALA A 74 -0.62 -12.86 -17.96
C ALA A 74 -1.60 -11.71 -17.69
N MET A 75 -1.07 -10.59 -17.23
CA MET A 75 -1.82 -9.35 -17.01
C MET A 75 -0.99 -8.17 -17.46
N VAL A 76 -1.66 -7.21 -18.12
CA VAL A 76 -1.10 -5.88 -18.42
C VAL A 76 -2.14 -4.83 -18.08
N GLU A 77 -1.73 -3.74 -17.43
CA GLU A 77 -2.57 -2.58 -17.10
C GLU A 77 -1.79 -1.30 -17.40
N ALA A 78 -2.35 -0.49 -18.30
CA ALA A 78 -1.88 0.86 -18.56
C ALA A 78 -2.65 1.85 -17.69
N GLU A 79 -1.96 2.88 -17.21
CA GLU A 79 -2.51 3.98 -16.44
C GLU A 79 -2.23 5.32 -17.12
N ASN A 80 -3.25 6.20 -17.11
CA ASN A 80 -3.11 7.59 -17.49
C ASN A 80 -3.70 8.47 -16.38
N ILE A 81 -2.96 9.51 -16.00
CA ILE A 81 -3.38 10.54 -15.03
C ILE A 81 -3.26 11.89 -15.71
N VAL A 82 -4.35 12.64 -15.73
CA VAL A 82 -4.42 14.01 -16.23
C VAL A 82 -4.97 14.94 -15.16
N ALA A 83 -4.53 16.18 -15.14
CA ALA A 83 -5.05 17.24 -14.30
C ALA A 83 -5.95 18.18 -15.12
N ALA A 84 -7.02 18.71 -14.52
CA ALA A 84 -7.81 19.78 -15.15
C ALA A 84 -7.00 21.06 -15.29
N ASP A 85 -6.11 21.34 -14.32
CA ASP A 85 -5.14 22.44 -14.35
C ASP A 85 -3.92 22.02 -13.50
N GLY A 86 -2.86 21.57 -14.19
CA GLY A 86 -1.63 21.09 -13.57
C GLY A 86 -0.85 22.17 -12.80
N ASP A 87 -1.09 23.46 -13.07
CA ASP A 87 -0.39 24.57 -12.41
C ASP A 87 -1.00 24.99 -11.06
N ARG A 88 -2.13 24.39 -10.70
CA ARG A 88 -2.84 24.65 -9.44
C ARG A 88 -2.27 23.91 -8.24
N TYR A 89 -1.36 22.96 -8.42
CA TYR A 89 -0.74 22.19 -7.35
C TYR A 89 0.67 21.75 -7.72
N SER A 90 1.56 21.57 -6.75
CA SER A 90 2.89 21.03 -7.02
C SER A 90 2.80 19.50 -7.18
N GLN A 91 3.20 19.01 -8.35
CA GLN A 91 3.33 17.58 -8.69
C GLN A 91 4.69 17.04 -8.19
N ALA A 92 4.99 17.27 -6.90
CA ALA A 92 6.28 16.95 -6.30
C ALA A 92 7.49 17.59 -7.05
N GLY A 93 7.29 18.77 -7.65
CA GLY A 93 8.35 19.49 -8.37
C GLY A 93 8.47 19.17 -9.86
N LEU A 94 7.63 18.30 -10.41
CA LEU A 94 7.64 17.95 -11.85
C LEU A 94 7.06 19.04 -12.75
N ASN A 95 6.37 20.04 -12.19
CA ASN A 95 5.73 21.15 -12.91
C ASN A 95 6.26 22.50 -12.36
N PRO A 96 7.25 23.13 -13.03
CA PRO A 96 7.88 24.37 -12.56
C PRO A 96 6.91 25.55 -12.35
N ALA A 97 5.84 25.65 -13.13
CA ALA A 97 4.82 26.69 -13.01
C ALA A 97 4.09 26.67 -11.64
N ALA A 98 4.03 25.53 -10.98
CA ALA A 98 3.47 25.41 -9.65
C ALA A 98 4.49 25.55 -8.50
N THR A 99 5.68 26.07 -8.77
CA THR A 99 6.70 26.32 -7.73
C THR A 99 6.13 27.18 -6.59
N GLY A 100 6.37 26.76 -5.36
CA GLY A 100 5.87 27.42 -4.14
C GLY A 100 4.42 27.08 -3.78
N ARG A 101 3.73 26.19 -4.50
CA ARG A 101 2.47 25.60 -4.05
C ARG A 101 2.68 24.37 -3.18
N ALA A 102 1.69 24.07 -2.36
CA ALA A 102 1.67 22.81 -1.58
C ALA A 102 1.67 21.60 -2.53
N VAL A 103 2.27 20.51 -2.08
CA VAL A 103 2.41 19.28 -2.86
C VAL A 103 1.14 18.44 -2.76
N VAL A 104 0.65 17.99 -3.92
CA VAL A 104 -0.24 16.84 -4.07
C VAL A 104 0.49 15.83 -4.96
N ALA A 105 0.87 14.68 -4.41
CA ALA A 105 1.71 13.69 -5.08
C ALA A 105 0.89 12.82 -6.08
N ASP A 106 0.14 13.50 -6.97
CA ASP A 106 -0.63 12.91 -8.06
C ASP A 106 -0.16 13.54 -9.39
N PRO A 107 1.05 13.23 -9.86
CA PRO A 107 1.58 13.81 -11.08
C PRO A 107 0.84 13.30 -12.31
N GLU A 108 0.74 14.16 -13.32
CA GLU A 108 0.30 13.73 -14.65
C GLU A 108 1.30 12.75 -15.23
N THR A 109 0.81 11.59 -15.67
CA THR A 109 1.67 10.52 -16.20
C THR A 109 0.88 9.55 -17.07
N SER A 110 1.59 8.83 -17.93
CA SER A 110 1.09 7.65 -18.67
C SER A 110 2.13 6.55 -18.53
N GLU A 111 1.77 5.47 -17.86
CA GLU A 111 2.71 4.41 -17.52
C GLU A 111 2.05 3.03 -17.60
N ILE A 112 2.86 1.98 -17.73
CA ILE A 112 2.40 0.62 -17.42
C ILE A 112 2.41 0.50 -15.89
N ASN A 113 1.21 0.42 -15.32
CA ASN A 113 1.01 0.30 -13.89
C ASN A 113 1.29 -1.12 -13.39
N GLN A 114 0.81 -2.13 -14.12
CA GLN A 114 1.10 -3.53 -13.87
C GLN A 114 1.40 -4.28 -15.16
N GLY A 115 2.29 -5.28 -15.08
CA GLY A 115 2.61 -6.16 -16.20
C GLY A 115 3.35 -7.37 -15.66
N TYR A 116 2.67 -8.52 -15.57
CA TYR A 116 3.23 -9.71 -14.95
C TYR A 116 2.72 -11.02 -15.57
N PHE A 117 3.46 -12.09 -15.34
CA PHE A 117 3.03 -13.47 -15.50
C PHE A 117 2.80 -14.09 -14.12
N ALA A 118 1.76 -14.89 -13.99
CA ALA A 118 1.50 -15.67 -12.78
C ALA A 118 1.23 -17.13 -13.12
N TYR A 119 1.92 -18.02 -12.42
CA TYR A 119 1.76 -19.47 -12.54
C TYR A 119 1.22 -20.04 -11.25
N THR A 120 0.13 -20.78 -11.35
CA THR A 120 -0.51 -21.43 -10.20
C THR A 120 -0.46 -22.94 -10.36
N SER A 121 0.07 -23.63 -9.37
CA SER A 121 0.06 -25.09 -9.25
C SER A 121 -0.44 -25.49 -7.87
N GLY A 122 -1.56 -26.19 -7.83
CA GLY A 122 -2.23 -26.51 -6.57
C GLY A 122 -2.58 -25.26 -5.75
N LYS A 123 -2.00 -25.13 -4.58
CA LYS A 123 -2.21 -23.97 -3.66
C LYS A 123 -1.07 -22.96 -3.68
N THR A 124 -0.10 -23.11 -4.60
CA THR A 124 1.05 -22.25 -4.74
C THR A 124 0.91 -21.39 -5.99
N THR A 125 1.14 -20.08 -5.86
CA THR A 125 1.18 -19.14 -6.99
C THR A 125 2.50 -18.41 -6.99
N ALA A 126 3.18 -18.40 -8.14
CA ALA A 126 4.39 -17.60 -8.40
C ALA A 126 4.04 -16.49 -9.41
N THR A 127 4.43 -15.25 -9.11
CA THR A 127 4.19 -14.08 -9.97
C THR A 127 5.50 -13.38 -10.27
N LEU A 128 5.76 -13.09 -11.53
CA LEU A 128 6.96 -12.40 -12.01
C LEU A 128 6.57 -11.18 -12.84
N GLY A 129 7.15 -10.03 -12.53
CA GLY A 129 6.97 -8.76 -13.24
C GLY A 129 6.42 -7.66 -12.35
N ARG A 130 5.93 -6.58 -12.98
CA ARG A 130 5.40 -5.41 -12.29
C ARG A 130 4.03 -5.71 -11.70
N GLN A 131 3.93 -5.68 -10.39
CA GLN A 131 2.73 -6.08 -9.66
C GLN A 131 2.49 -5.22 -8.41
N ARG A 132 1.27 -5.22 -7.93
CA ARG A 132 0.95 -4.68 -6.61
C ARG A 132 1.31 -5.72 -5.55
N LEU A 133 1.82 -5.26 -4.43
CA LEU A 133 2.04 -6.08 -3.24
C LEU A 133 1.53 -5.33 -2.02
N VAL A 134 0.59 -5.95 -1.32
CA VAL A 134 0.05 -5.43 -0.05
C VAL A 134 0.14 -6.55 0.97
N LEU A 135 0.88 -6.32 2.03
CA LEU A 135 1.06 -7.28 3.11
C LEU A 135 0.38 -6.75 4.37
N ASP A 136 -0.44 -7.61 4.99
CA ASP A 136 -1.20 -7.31 6.20
C ASP A 136 -2.05 -6.02 6.03
N ASN A 137 -1.90 -5.06 6.93
CA ASN A 137 -2.61 -3.78 6.91
C ASN A 137 -1.87 -2.67 6.14
N ALA A 138 -0.87 -3.02 5.34
CA ALA A 138 -0.01 -2.08 4.59
C ALA A 138 0.82 -1.12 5.46
N ARG A 139 1.04 -1.46 6.74
CA ARG A 139 1.88 -0.64 7.62
C ARG A 139 3.36 -0.65 7.22
N PHE A 140 3.84 -1.76 6.63
CA PHE A 140 5.23 -1.92 6.19
C PHE A 140 5.35 -2.05 4.68
N VAL A 141 4.46 -2.81 4.04
CA VAL A 141 4.46 -3.02 2.58
C VAL A 141 3.04 -2.81 2.05
N GLY A 142 2.87 -1.80 1.20
CA GLY A 142 1.59 -1.44 0.62
C GLY A 142 1.74 -0.78 -0.75
N ASP A 143 0.61 -0.55 -1.41
CA ASP A 143 0.53 -0.03 -2.77
C ASP A 143 0.20 1.46 -2.86
N VAL A 144 0.06 2.13 -1.73
CA VAL A 144 -0.31 3.56 -1.64
C VAL A 144 -1.59 3.88 -2.45
N GLY A 145 -2.60 2.99 -2.40
CA GLY A 145 -3.85 3.10 -3.17
C GLY A 145 -4.66 4.39 -2.92
N TRP A 146 -4.27 5.16 -1.93
CA TRP A 146 -4.74 6.52 -1.65
C TRP A 146 -4.45 7.49 -2.81
N ARG A 147 -3.27 7.42 -3.43
CA ARG A 147 -2.84 8.29 -4.53
C ARG A 147 -3.46 7.87 -5.86
N GLN A 148 -3.37 8.75 -6.87
CA GLN A 148 -3.79 8.42 -8.23
C GLN A 148 -2.86 7.36 -8.82
N ASN A 149 -1.54 7.58 -8.77
CA ASN A 149 -0.56 6.58 -9.13
C ASN A 149 -0.30 5.62 -7.96
N LEU A 150 -0.18 4.33 -8.22
CA LEU A 150 0.14 3.32 -7.20
C LEU A 150 1.64 3.20 -6.99
N GLN A 151 2.00 2.68 -5.83
CA GLN A 151 3.28 2.01 -5.64
C GLN A 151 3.17 0.59 -6.16
N THR A 152 4.04 0.21 -7.09
CA THR A 152 4.14 -1.13 -7.65
C THR A 152 5.57 -1.65 -7.58
N PHE A 153 5.73 -2.96 -7.71
CA PHE A 153 6.99 -3.64 -7.51
C PHE A 153 7.34 -4.46 -8.74
N ASP A 154 8.51 -4.22 -9.34
CA ASP A 154 9.09 -5.15 -10.30
C ASP A 154 9.72 -6.26 -9.45
N ALA A 155 9.09 -7.44 -9.43
CA ALA A 155 9.32 -8.43 -8.39
C ALA A 155 9.06 -9.86 -8.86
N PHE A 156 9.67 -10.81 -8.13
CA PHE A 156 9.25 -12.20 -8.11
C PHE A 156 8.61 -12.49 -6.76
N VAL A 157 7.35 -12.91 -6.75
CA VAL A 157 6.58 -13.19 -5.53
C VAL A 157 6.03 -14.61 -5.60
N VAL A 158 6.23 -15.38 -4.54
CA VAL A 158 5.61 -16.70 -4.34
C VAL A 158 4.69 -16.64 -3.14
N GLN A 159 3.45 -17.09 -3.32
CA GLN A 159 2.51 -17.29 -2.24
C GLN A 159 2.13 -18.77 -2.18
N ASP A 160 2.27 -19.37 -1.01
CA ASP A 160 1.94 -20.77 -0.74
C ASP A 160 0.87 -20.88 0.36
N LYS A 161 -0.13 -21.74 0.11
CA LYS A 161 -1.22 -22.08 1.02
C LYS A 161 -1.36 -23.59 1.21
N THR A 162 -0.28 -24.36 0.97
CA THR A 162 -0.29 -25.83 1.05
C THR A 162 -0.52 -26.29 2.47
N VAL A 163 0.09 -25.62 3.44
CA VAL A 163 -0.14 -25.90 4.87
C VAL A 163 -1.50 -25.34 5.27
N ASP A 164 -2.31 -26.18 5.93
CA ASP A 164 -3.67 -25.79 6.33
C ASP A 164 -3.65 -24.52 7.19
N ARG A 165 -4.61 -23.61 6.91
CA ARG A 165 -4.77 -22.32 7.61
C ARG A 165 -3.52 -21.43 7.62
N THR A 166 -2.52 -21.74 6.80
CA THR A 166 -1.27 -20.98 6.73
C THR A 166 -1.13 -20.40 5.33
N THR A 167 -0.74 -19.13 5.27
CA THR A 167 -0.30 -18.49 4.04
C THR A 167 1.11 -17.98 4.24
N VAL A 168 2.03 -18.42 3.38
CA VAL A 168 3.41 -17.92 3.35
C VAL A 168 3.60 -17.15 2.05
N THR A 169 4.15 -15.97 2.14
CA THR A 169 4.50 -15.12 0.99
C THR A 169 5.98 -14.77 1.07
N TYR A 170 6.72 -15.07 0.02
CA TYR A 170 8.08 -14.61 -0.19
C TYR A 170 8.11 -13.72 -1.42
N GLY A 171 8.80 -12.60 -1.37
CA GLY A 171 9.02 -11.70 -2.50
C GLY A 171 10.48 -11.27 -2.59
N TYR A 172 11.02 -11.27 -3.81
CA TYR A 172 12.23 -10.58 -4.20
C TYR A 172 11.83 -9.33 -4.98
N LEU A 173 12.25 -8.15 -4.52
CA LEU A 173 11.88 -6.86 -5.08
C LEU A 173 13.10 -6.23 -5.76
N ASP A 174 13.11 -6.20 -7.09
CA ASP A 174 14.19 -5.65 -7.92
C ASP A 174 14.07 -4.14 -8.10
N GLN A 175 12.84 -3.63 -8.19
CA GLN A 175 12.56 -2.20 -8.30
C GLN A 175 11.25 -1.82 -7.62
N ILE A 176 11.25 -0.68 -6.96
CA ILE A 176 10.06 -0.04 -6.43
C ILE A 176 9.65 1.10 -7.36
N ASN A 177 8.47 1.03 -7.96
CA ASN A 177 7.87 2.11 -8.73
C ASN A 177 6.96 2.91 -7.80
N ARG A 178 7.32 4.16 -7.53
CA ARG A 178 6.67 4.98 -6.50
C ARG A 178 5.62 5.91 -7.12
N VAL A 179 4.74 6.41 -6.30
CA VAL A 179 3.61 7.28 -6.69
C VAL A 179 4.01 8.56 -7.45
N PHE A 180 5.27 8.95 -7.41
CA PHE A 180 5.78 10.18 -8.02
C PHE A 180 5.96 10.12 -9.54
N SER A 181 5.64 9.00 -10.21
CA SER A 181 5.93 8.68 -11.60
C SER A 181 7.41 8.46 -11.92
N ALA A 182 7.69 7.74 -13.00
CA ALA A 182 9.06 7.42 -13.46
C ALA A 182 9.90 8.66 -13.82
N ARG A 183 9.27 9.83 -14.04
CA ARG A 183 9.94 11.10 -14.36
C ARG A 183 10.57 11.78 -13.15
N HIS A 184 10.13 11.43 -11.94
CA HIS A 184 10.65 12.02 -10.72
C HIS A 184 11.95 11.32 -10.28
N ALA A 185 12.91 12.06 -9.72
CA ALA A 185 14.18 11.50 -9.24
C ALA A 185 13.98 10.43 -8.15
N GLN A 186 12.89 10.51 -7.38
CA GLN A 186 12.48 9.52 -6.39
C GLN A 186 11.33 8.63 -6.90
N GLY A 187 11.07 8.59 -8.20
CA GLY A 187 9.96 7.82 -8.79
C GLY A 187 10.27 6.33 -8.91
N LYS A 188 11.54 5.97 -8.97
CA LYS A 188 12.01 4.58 -9.01
C LYS A 188 13.15 4.40 -8.04
N TRP A 189 13.10 3.33 -7.27
CA TRP A 189 14.20 2.89 -6.43
C TRP A 189 14.68 1.53 -6.92
N ALA A 190 15.93 1.43 -7.36
CA ALA A 190 16.57 0.14 -7.59
C ALA A 190 16.73 -0.55 -6.24
N SER A 191 16.47 -1.83 -6.19
CA SER A 191 16.29 -2.58 -4.96
C SER A 191 16.90 -3.98 -5.08
N ASP A 192 17.47 -4.47 -3.98
CA ASP A 192 17.87 -5.86 -3.75
C ASP A 192 17.21 -6.31 -2.43
N SER A 193 15.88 -6.33 -2.44
CA SER A 193 15.11 -6.51 -1.21
C SER A 193 14.39 -7.85 -1.17
N HIS A 194 14.31 -8.41 0.03
CA HIS A 194 13.58 -9.64 0.31
C HIS A 194 12.47 -9.38 1.33
N VAL A 195 11.28 -9.91 1.06
CA VAL A 195 10.16 -9.87 1.99
C VAL A 195 9.68 -11.28 2.27
N LEU A 196 9.56 -11.63 3.54
CA LEU A 196 8.96 -12.87 4.02
C LEU A 196 7.80 -12.52 4.95
N HIS A 197 6.64 -13.10 4.70
CA HIS A 197 5.42 -12.88 5.48
C HIS A 197 4.67 -14.19 5.62
N ALA A 198 4.33 -14.58 6.84
CA ALA A 198 3.59 -15.79 7.11
C ALA A 198 2.43 -15.51 8.06
N SER A 199 1.23 -15.95 7.72
CA SER A 199 0.03 -15.82 8.55
C SER A 199 -0.60 -17.18 8.83
N TYR A 200 -1.04 -17.38 10.08
CA TYR A 200 -1.74 -18.58 10.54
C TYR A 200 -3.10 -18.21 11.14
N THR A 201 -4.16 -18.73 10.54
CA THR A 201 -5.56 -18.45 10.92
C THR A 201 -6.21 -19.58 11.73
N GLY A 202 -5.39 -20.50 12.27
CA GLY A 202 -5.90 -21.68 12.98
C GLY A 202 -6.31 -21.43 14.43
N PHE A 203 -5.98 -20.29 15.03
CA PHE A 203 -6.43 -19.96 16.38
C PHE A 203 -7.87 -19.46 16.37
N ALA A 204 -8.72 -19.98 17.28
CA ALA A 204 -10.08 -19.48 17.45
C ALA A 204 -10.11 -18.00 17.86
N ALA A 205 -9.06 -17.52 18.53
CA ALA A 205 -8.94 -16.16 18.99
C ALA A 205 -8.49 -15.17 17.90
N GLY A 206 -7.88 -15.62 16.79
CA GLY A 206 -7.43 -14.69 15.75
C GLY A 206 -6.32 -15.25 14.88
N THR A 207 -5.69 -14.34 14.14
CA THR A 207 -4.61 -14.62 13.20
C THR A 207 -3.28 -14.20 13.80
N LEU A 208 -2.32 -15.12 13.82
CA LEU A 208 -0.91 -14.83 14.11
C LEU A 208 -0.19 -14.58 12.79
N THR A 209 0.53 -13.46 12.70
CA THR A 209 1.37 -13.13 11.56
C THR A 209 2.80 -12.91 12.03
N GLY A 210 3.77 -13.48 11.31
CA GLY A 210 5.20 -13.22 11.48
C GLY A 210 5.79 -12.72 10.17
N TYR A 211 6.77 -11.84 10.23
CA TYR A 211 7.40 -11.28 9.03
C TYR A 211 8.86 -10.89 9.23
N ALA A 212 9.58 -10.88 8.11
CA ALA A 212 10.93 -10.34 8.00
C ALA A 212 11.06 -9.61 6.65
N TYR A 213 11.40 -8.33 6.68
CA TYR A 213 11.59 -7.47 5.51
C TYR A 213 13.02 -6.96 5.51
N LEU A 214 13.82 -7.44 4.56
CA LEU A 214 15.21 -7.05 4.34
C LEU A 214 15.19 -6.12 3.13
N LEU A 215 15.12 -4.82 3.39
CA LEU A 215 14.97 -3.79 2.35
C LEU A 215 16.31 -3.15 2.08
N ASP A 216 16.85 -3.35 0.86
CA ASP A 216 18.08 -2.73 0.40
C ASP A 216 17.80 -1.91 -0.86
N PHE A 217 18.07 -0.61 -0.80
CA PHE A 217 17.85 0.34 -1.87
C PHE A 217 19.15 1.00 -2.28
N ALA A 218 19.33 1.16 -3.58
CA ALA A 218 20.54 1.76 -4.12
C ALA A 218 20.51 3.30 -4.11
N GLN A 219 21.69 3.90 -4.22
CA GLN A 219 21.91 5.33 -4.48
C GLN A 219 21.19 6.27 -3.51
N THR A 220 20.36 7.18 -4.05
CA THR A 220 19.66 8.22 -3.26
C THR A 220 18.63 7.64 -2.30
N ALA A 221 18.23 6.40 -2.45
CA ALA A 221 17.28 5.71 -1.59
C ALA A 221 17.98 4.90 -0.47
N ALA A 222 19.31 4.72 -0.50
CA ALA A 222 20.06 3.87 0.43
C ALA A 222 19.81 4.18 1.91
N ALA A 223 19.60 5.44 2.26
CA ALA A 223 19.26 5.83 3.64
C ALA A 223 17.91 5.28 4.14
N ASN A 224 17.06 4.71 3.26
CA ASN A 224 15.83 4.02 3.62
C ASN A 224 16.00 2.51 3.80
N SER A 225 17.20 1.96 3.48
CA SER A 225 17.47 0.53 3.63
C SER A 225 17.43 0.13 5.10
N CYS A 226 16.72 -0.96 5.40
CA CYS A 226 16.51 -1.43 6.76
C CYS A 226 16.09 -2.91 6.80
N ALA A 227 16.45 -3.61 7.86
CA ALA A 227 15.94 -4.94 8.19
C ALA A 227 14.88 -4.82 9.29
N THR A 228 13.66 -5.23 8.99
CA THR A 228 12.55 -5.22 9.95
C THR A 228 12.05 -6.65 10.17
N SER A 229 11.98 -7.10 11.42
CA SER A 229 11.38 -8.38 11.78
C SER A 229 10.36 -8.19 12.90
N GLY A 230 9.24 -8.90 12.82
CA GLY A 230 8.19 -8.71 13.80
C GLY A 230 7.08 -9.76 13.72
N ALA A 231 6.12 -9.58 14.61
CA ALA A 231 4.92 -10.39 14.65
C ALA A 231 3.71 -9.56 15.09
N SER A 232 2.53 -9.95 14.60
CA SER A 232 1.25 -9.40 15.03
C SER A 232 0.26 -10.51 15.37
N PHE A 233 -0.65 -10.21 16.30
CA PHE A 233 -1.82 -11.02 16.58
C PHE A 233 -3.07 -10.15 16.52
N ALA A 234 -4.00 -10.49 15.65
CA ALA A 234 -5.23 -9.72 15.46
C ALA A 234 -6.44 -10.65 15.45
N GLY A 235 -7.52 -10.21 16.06
CA GLY A 235 -8.73 -11.03 16.13
C GLY A 235 -10.00 -10.26 16.39
N THR A 236 -11.09 -11.00 16.28
CA THR A 236 -12.43 -10.54 16.59
C THR A 236 -13.12 -11.58 17.47
N GLN A 237 -13.82 -11.14 18.51
CA GLN A 237 -14.57 -12.02 19.41
C GLN A 237 -15.99 -11.48 19.61
N PRO A 238 -17.03 -12.26 19.38
CA PRO A 238 -18.39 -11.86 19.70
C PRO A 238 -18.53 -11.73 21.24
N VAL A 239 -18.95 -10.56 21.69
CA VAL A 239 -19.30 -10.31 23.10
C VAL A 239 -20.75 -10.75 23.34
N ASN A 240 -21.62 -10.41 22.40
CA ASN A 240 -23.03 -10.83 22.34
C ASN A 240 -23.54 -10.71 20.90
N ALA A 241 -24.85 -10.88 20.66
CA ALA A 241 -25.45 -10.85 19.33
C ALA A 241 -25.26 -9.50 18.58
N ASP A 242 -25.05 -8.40 19.29
CA ASP A 242 -24.98 -7.05 18.72
C ASP A 242 -23.61 -6.39 18.85
N VAL A 243 -22.66 -7.00 19.59
CA VAL A 243 -21.37 -6.40 19.91
C VAL A 243 -20.23 -7.39 19.64
N THR A 244 -19.27 -6.95 18.84
CA THR A 244 -18.02 -7.68 18.57
C THR A 244 -16.84 -6.89 19.12
N PHE A 245 -15.99 -7.54 19.90
CA PHE A 245 -14.69 -7.02 20.33
C PHE A 245 -13.66 -7.27 19.24
N VAL A 246 -12.89 -6.25 18.87
CA VAL A 246 -11.82 -6.32 17.89
C VAL A 246 -10.51 -5.88 18.54
N TYR A 247 -9.40 -6.52 18.19
CA TYR A 247 -8.10 -6.20 18.78
C TYR A 247 -6.94 -6.54 17.86
N ARG A 248 -5.81 -5.84 18.05
CA ARG A 248 -4.53 -6.10 17.42
C ARG A 248 -3.40 -5.75 18.39
N LEU A 249 -2.39 -6.59 18.42
CA LEU A 249 -1.07 -6.33 19.02
C LEU A 249 -0.02 -6.59 17.94
N GLU A 250 0.97 -5.69 17.81
CA GLU A 250 2.08 -5.86 16.88
C GLU A 250 3.38 -5.34 17.50
N LEU A 251 4.44 -6.12 17.37
CA LEU A 251 5.78 -5.80 17.84
C LEU A 251 6.78 -6.08 16.73
N ALA A 252 7.73 -5.16 16.51
CA ALA A 252 8.82 -5.37 15.58
C ALA A 252 10.13 -4.74 16.08
N THR A 253 11.22 -5.22 15.53
CA THR A 253 12.55 -4.63 15.65
C THR A 253 13.04 -4.23 14.27
N GLN A 254 13.84 -3.17 14.19
CA GLN A 254 14.44 -2.71 12.95
C GLN A 254 15.87 -2.24 13.19
N SER A 255 16.75 -2.58 12.26
CA SER A 255 18.12 -2.06 12.17
C SER A 255 18.41 -1.56 10.76
N ASP A 256 19.55 -0.90 10.59
CA ASP A 256 20.14 -0.67 9.27
C ASP A 256 20.42 -2.01 8.56
N TYR A 257 20.43 -1.96 7.22
CA TYR A 257 20.65 -3.13 6.38
C TYR A 257 21.23 -2.73 5.02
N GLY A 258 22.00 -3.65 4.41
CA GLY A 258 22.51 -3.51 3.04
C GLY A 258 23.33 -2.22 2.85
N ALA A 259 22.96 -1.44 1.85
CA ALA A 259 23.65 -0.19 1.50
C ALA A 259 23.33 1.01 2.41
N SER A 260 22.63 0.81 3.54
CA SER A 260 22.32 1.89 4.47
C SER A 260 23.58 2.60 4.98
N PRO A 261 23.67 3.93 4.87
CA PRO A 261 24.78 4.69 5.48
C PRO A 261 24.58 4.97 6.98
N LEU A 262 23.49 4.45 7.55
CA LEU A 262 23.08 4.69 8.94
C LEU A 262 23.46 3.49 9.82
N ASN A 263 23.55 3.72 11.14
CA ASN A 263 23.76 2.68 12.13
C ASN A 263 22.77 2.91 13.28
N TYR A 264 21.78 2.04 13.44
CA TYR A 264 20.74 2.17 14.45
C TYR A 264 20.05 0.82 14.71
N SER A 265 19.43 0.68 15.88
CA SER A 265 18.52 -0.43 16.20
C SER A 265 17.36 0.10 17.02
N THR A 266 16.15 -0.08 16.55
CA THR A 266 14.96 0.48 17.17
C THR A 266 13.78 -0.47 17.13
N THR A 267 12.69 -0.12 17.81
CA THR A 267 11.51 -0.97 17.97
C THR A 267 10.24 -0.28 17.50
N TYR A 268 9.26 -1.10 17.14
CA TYR A 268 7.89 -0.72 16.82
C TYR A 268 6.93 -1.45 17.73
N THR A 269 5.92 -0.75 18.21
CA THR A 269 4.82 -1.32 18.99
C THR A 269 3.52 -0.71 18.54
N ALA A 270 2.51 -1.55 18.27
CA ALA A 270 1.15 -1.10 18.04
C ALA A 270 0.15 -1.96 18.79
N VAL A 271 -0.80 -1.32 19.46
CA VAL A 271 -1.89 -1.98 20.18
C VAL A 271 -3.17 -1.26 19.82
N SER A 272 -4.21 -2.01 19.49
CA SER A 272 -5.55 -1.45 19.37
C SER A 272 -6.60 -2.41 19.93
N ALA A 273 -7.67 -1.83 20.45
CA ALA A 273 -8.83 -2.55 20.92
C ALA A 273 -10.10 -1.73 20.67
N GLY A 274 -11.20 -2.39 20.32
CA GLY A 274 -12.43 -1.69 20.02
C GLY A 274 -13.68 -2.57 20.09
N LEU A 275 -14.80 -1.90 19.99
CA LEU A 275 -16.12 -2.53 19.92
C LEU A 275 -16.80 -2.14 18.60
N VAL A 276 -17.28 -3.13 17.89
CA VAL A 276 -18.10 -2.96 16.68
C VAL A 276 -19.53 -3.31 17.04
N MET A 277 -20.46 -2.42 16.72
CA MET A 277 -21.89 -2.52 17.02
C MET A 277 -22.70 -2.11 15.79
N LYS A 278 -23.99 -2.41 15.73
CA LYS A 278 -24.87 -2.00 14.62
C LYS A 278 -24.81 -0.50 14.29
N PRO A 279 -24.84 0.43 15.30
CA PRO A 279 -24.81 1.86 15.01
C PRO A 279 -23.42 2.37 14.63
N GLY A 280 -22.33 1.56 14.75
CA GLY A 280 -20.98 1.99 14.46
C GLY A 280 -19.90 1.24 15.21
N ALA A 281 -18.71 1.83 15.30
CA ALA A 281 -17.59 1.25 16.04
C ALA A 281 -16.83 2.32 16.82
N LEU A 282 -16.23 1.90 17.94
CA LEU A 282 -15.29 2.68 18.73
C LEU A 282 -14.01 1.88 18.91
N THR A 283 -12.87 2.45 18.53
CA THR A 283 -11.56 1.82 18.66
C THR A 283 -10.59 2.78 19.33
N LEU A 284 -9.82 2.26 20.27
CA LEU A 284 -8.69 2.90 20.90
C LEU A 284 -7.41 2.30 20.30
N GLY A 285 -6.42 3.13 20.02
CA GLY A 285 -5.14 2.70 19.47
C GLY A 285 -3.97 3.40 20.13
N TYR A 286 -2.86 2.70 20.23
CA TYR A 286 -1.55 3.23 20.57
C TYR A 286 -0.54 2.70 19.55
N GLU A 287 0.29 3.58 19.01
CA GLU A 287 1.39 3.22 18.11
C GLU A 287 2.66 3.96 18.55
N GLN A 288 3.77 3.23 18.54
CA GLN A 288 5.10 3.79 18.78
C GLN A 288 6.06 3.32 17.69
N LEU A 289 6.62 4.28 16.97
CA LEU A 289 7.79 4.11 16.12
C LEU A 289 8.97 4.66 16.91
N GLY A 290 9.83 3.78 17.39
CA GLY A 290 10.98 4.13 18.21
C GLY A 290 12.05 4.91 17.45
N SER A 291 13.12 5.25 18.13
CA SER A 291 14.28 5.95 17.57
C SER A 291 15.54 5.48 18.26
N ASP A 292 16.64 5.44 17.51
CA ASP A 292 17.98 5.21 18.00
C ASP A 292 18.99 6.01 17.18
N HIS A 293 20.03 6.58 17.83
CA HIS A 293 21.04 7.42 17.17
C HIS A 293 20.45 8.52 16.26
N ASN A 294 19.34 9.13 16.68
CA ASN A 294 18.63 10.17 15.91
C ASN A 294 18.05 9.66 14.57
N VAL A 295 17.77 8.36 14.50
CA VAL A 295 17.10 7.71 13.35
C VAL A 295 15.79 7.10 13.83
N GLY A 296 14.66 7.61 13.33
CA GLY A 296 13.34 7.04 13.61
C GLY A 296 13.11 5.72 12.85
N PHE A 297 12.28 4.84 13.41
CA PHE A 297 11.84 3.59 12.78
C PHE A 297 11.26 3.87 11.39
N LYS A 298 11.74 3.19 10.35
CA LYS A 298 11.41 3.45 8.95
C LYS A 298 10.29 2.57 8.44
N THR A 299 9.43 3.14 7.60
CA THR A 299 8.37 2.42 6.89
C THR A 299 8.35 2.81 5.41
N PRO A 300 9.44 2.57 4.66
CA PRO A 300 9.66 3.16 3.34
C PRO A 300 8.67 2.69 2.26
N LEU A 301 8.07 1.51 2.43
CA LEU A 301 7.13 0.91 1.48
C LEU A 301 5.67 0.91 1.99
N ALA A 302 5.38 1.61 3.08
CA ALA A 302 4.04 1.68 3.67
C ALA A 302 3.02 2.44 2.83
N THR A 303 1.74 2.16 3.01
CA THR A 303 0.64 3.05 2.62
C THR A 303 0.50 4.15 3.68
N LEU A 304 1.40 5.12 3.65
CA LEU A 304 1.68 6.05 4.73
C LEU A 304 0.46 6.87 5.17
N HIS A 305 -0.38 7.34 4.23
CA HIS A 305 -1.56 8.15 4.54
C HIS A 305 -2.59 7.46 5.45
N ALA A 306 -2.59 6.13 5.50
CA ALA A 306 -3.49 5.37 6.37
C ALA A 306 -3.14 5.48 7.86
N PHE A 307 -1.96 6.05 8.18
CA PHE A 307 -1.38 6.09 9.51
C PHE A 307 -0.96 7.50 9.90
N ASN A 308 -0.90 7.76 11.20
CA ASN A 308 -0.32 8.96 11.81
C ASN A 308 -0.92 10.30 11.33
N GLY A 309 -2.19 10.30 10.96
CA GLY A 309 -3.00 11.49 10.77
C GLY A 309 -3.21 11.92 9.32
N TRP A 310 -4.41 12.42 9.06
CA TRP A 310 -4.93 12.82 7.76
C TRP A 310 -4.11 13.89 7.02
N ALA A 311 -3.39 14.74 7.74
CA ALA A 311 -2.66 15.84 7.14
C ALA A 311 -1.28 15.44 6.55
N ASP A 312 -0.93 14.16 6.57
CA ASP A 312 0.34 13.65 6.04
C ASP A 312 1.59 14.38 6.60
N LEU A 313 1.57 14.71 7.89
CA LEU A 313 2.69 15.38 8.54
C LEU A 313 3.81 14.39 8.93
N PHE A 314 3.47 13.12 9.09
CA PHE A 314 4.35 12.06 9.57
C PHE A 314 4.52 10.94 8.54
N LEU A 315 4.58 11.30 7.24
CA LEU A 315 4.92 10.32 6.18
C LEU A 315 6.32 9.73 6.35
N ALA A 316 7.21 10.45 7.01
CA ALA A 316 8.48 9.93 7.51
C ALA A 316 8.47 10.06 9.03
N THR A 317 8.90 9.03 9.73
CA THR A 317 9.06 9.06 11.19
C THR A 317 10.10 10.12 11.57
N PRO A 318 9.78 11.04 12.50
CA PRO A 318 10.76 11.99 13.01
C PRO A 318 12.01 11.31 13.58
N ALA A 319 13.14 12.00 13.57
CA ALA A 319 14.39 11.48 14.08
C ALA A 319 14.32 11.05 15.56
N ALA A 320 13.47 11.71 16.36
CA ALA A 320 13.20 11.37 17.76
C ALA A 320 12.17 10.22 17.94
N GLY A 321 11.68 9.62 16.85
CA GLY A 321 10.58 8.67 16.89
C GLY A 321 9.22 9.36 16.87
N LEU A 322 8.17 8.55 16.96
CA LEU A 322 6.78 9.00 17.00
C LEU A 322 5.96 8.13 17.95
N GLN A 323 5.15 8.77 18.78
CA GLN A 323 4.15 8.10 19.61
C GLN A 323 2.79 8.70 19.31
N GLU A 324 1.80 7.85 19.10
CA GLU A 324 0.42 8.23 18.83
C GLU A 324 -0.53 7.47 19.73
N THR A 325 -1.48 8.20 20.32
CA THR A 325 -2.68 7.61 20.92
C THR A 325 -3.89 8.09 20.14
N SER A 326 -4.71 7.17 19.68
CA SER A 326 -5.85 7.48 18.82
C SER A 326 -7.17 6.96 19.41
N VAL A 327 -8.23 7.72 19.16
CA VAL A 327 -9.62 7.31 19.36
C VAL A 327 -10.31 7.44 18.02
N ARG A 328 -10.85 6.35 17.51
CA ARG A 328 -11.62 6.33 16.27
C ARG A 328 -13.05 5.93 16.55
N ALA A 329 -13.98 6.79 16.18
CA ALA A 329 -15.40 6.50 16.19
C ALA A 329 -15.95 6.51 14.76
N THR A 330 -16.75 5.50 14.40
CA THR A 330 -17.49 5.45 13.15
C THR A 330 -18.97 5.28 13.46
N ALA A 331 -19.83 5.87 12.63
CA ALA A 331 -21.28 5.73 12.74
C ALA A 331 -21.85 5.26 11.40
N ASN A 332 -22.74 4.28 11.45
CA ASN A 332 -23.55 3.85 10.32
C ASN A 332 -24.77 4.78 10.28
N LEU A 333 -24.76 5.70 9.31
CA LEU A 333 -25.94 6.55 9.10
C LEU A 333 -27.05 5.70 8.46
N PRO A 334 -28.32 5.86 8.88
CA PRO A 334 -29.42 5.22 8.19
C PRO A 334 -29.45 5.72 6.74
N GLU A 335 -29.77 4.83 5.81
CA GLU A 335 -29.96 5.23 4.40
C GLU A 335 -31.00 6.36 4.36
N ALA A 336 -30.64 7.48 3.77
CA ALA A 336 -31.60 8.53 3.48
C ALA A 336 -32.58 7.97 2.43
N ILE A 337 -33.84 7.84 2.80
CA ILE A 337 -34.95 7.41 1.94
C ILE A 337 -35.18 8.45 0.86
#